data_ba936375f9776b79f8581a9789ee7074
#
_entry.id   ba936375f9776b79f8581a9789ee7074
#
_cell.length_a   1.000
_cell.length_b   1.000
_cell.length_c   1.000
_cell.angle_alpha   90.00
_cell.angle_beta   90.00
_cell.angle_gamma   90.00
#
_symmetry.space_group_name_H-M   'P 1'
#
loop_
_entity.id
_entity.type
_entity.pdbx_description
1 polymer ?
#
loop_
_entity_poly.entity_id
_entity_poly.type
_entity_poly.pdbx_seq_one_letter_code
_entity_poly.pdbx_strand_id
1 'polypeptide(L)'
;MNRISLTLATILSMAFTQAIANPKALEAFQFIVDGDIRDPLITDISFSNCKSQVTVNTIILGTITIKHNWNEAIWNSQNYYINDNGKKELMFSCRTSCAEYMGDAAELMSLASLMTGIELTKSIRLEIGASQMRVNRALQDLRDECPGVSSKY
;
A
#
# COMPACT_ATOMS: atom_id res chain seq x y z
N MET A 1 2.03 -29.04 61.60
CA MET A 1 1.76 -29.59 60.23
C MET A 1 1.44 -28.42 59.30
N ASN A 2 2.44 -27.92 58.62
CA ASN A 2 2.28 -26.80 57.69
C ASN A 2 2.03 -27.33 56.28
N ARG A 3 0.85 -27.03 55.73
CA ARG A 3 0.55 -27.31 54.33
C ARG A 3 1.01 -26.12 53.49
N ILE A 4 2.05 -26.33 52.70
CA ILE A 4 2.54 -25.38 51.72
C ILE A 4 1.64 -25.56 50.47
N SER A 5 0.79 -24.57 50.22
CA SER A 5 0.02 -24.46 48.96
C SER A 5 0.93 -23.96 47.84
N LEU A 6 1.22 -24.83 46.89
CA LEU A 6 1.97 -24.48 45.68
C LEU A 6 0.98 -23.89 44.69
N THR A 7 0.96 -22.57 44.55
CA THR A 7 0.21 -21.89 43.49
C THR A 7 1.00 -21.96 42.19
N LEU A 8 0.50 -22.78 41.26
CA LEU A 8 1.04 -22.91 39.91
C LEU A 8 0.66 -21.65 39.12
N ALA A 9 1.57 -20.71 38.96
CA ALA A 9 1.37 -19.57 38.07
C ALA A 9 1.53 -20.02 36.60
N THR A 10 0.40 -20.19 35.93
CA THR A 10 0.36 -20.45 34.49
C THR A 10 0.74 -19.17 33.77
N ILE A 11 1.99 -19.07 33.32
CA ILE A 11 2.43 -17.99 32.45
C ILE A 11 1.83 -18.26 31.07
N LEU A 12 0.77 -17.53 30.78
CA LEU A 12 0.19 -17.50 29.44
C LEU A 12 1.14 -16.72 28.52
N SER A 13 2.00 -17.44 27.83
CA SER A 13 2.85 -16.87 26.77
C SER A 13 1.94 -16.46 25.61
N MET A 14 1.51 -15.20 25.61
CA MET A 14 0.92 -14.59 24.41
C MET A 14 2.04 -14.47 23.38
N ALA A 15 2.11 -15.42 22.47
CA ALA A 15 2.89 -15.28 21.26
C ALA A 15 2.28 -14.15 20.43
N PHE A 16 2.79 -12.94 20.59
CA PHE A 16 2.59 -11.89 19.63
C PHE A 16 3.26 -12.37 18.33
N THR A 17 2.46 -12.89 17.42
CA THR A 17 2.85 -13.00 16.01
C THR A 17 3.01 -11.58 15.49
N GLN A 18 4.20 -11.01 15.66
CA GLN A 18 4.60 -9.83 14.92
C GLN A 18 4.52 -10.24 13.44
N ALA A 19 3.61 -9.62 12.70
CA ALA A 19 3.58 -9.75 11.26
C ALA A 19 4.98 -9.38 10.77
N ILE A 20 5.74 -10.38 10.28
CA ILE A 20 7.09 -10.17 9.78
C ILE A 20 6.91 -9.35 8.51
N ALA A 21 7.20 -8.04 8.60
CA ALA A 21 7.29 -7.20 7.42
C ALA A 21 8.38 -7.79 6.53
N ASN A 22 8.04 -8.15 5.29
CA ASN A 22 9.06 -8.59 4.34
C ASN A 22 9.88 -7.36 3.93
N PRO A 23 11.17 -7.25 4.33
CA PRO A 23 11.97 -6.07 4.07
C PRO A 23 12.12 -5.79 2.58
N LYS A 24 12.21 -6.85 1.75
CA LYS A 24 12.37 -6.73 0.29
C LYS A 24 11.15 -6.09 -0.37
N ALA A 25 9.94 -6.49 0.04
CA ALA A 25 8.71 -5.90 -0.50
C ALA A 25 8.53 -4.45 -0.04
N LEU A 26 8.91 -4.13 1.20
CA LEU A 26 8.90 -2.76 1.69
C LEU A 26 9.88 -1.88 0.92
N GLU A 27 11.13 -2.33 0.72
CA GLU A 27 12.14 -1.60 -0.06
C GLU A 27 11.69 -1.38 -1.51
N ALA A 28 11.11 -2.42 -2.14
CA ALA A 28 10.57 -2.32 -3.49
C ALA A 28 9.42 -1.29 -3.56
N PHE A 29 8.50 -1.34 -2.62
CA PHE A 29 7.38 -0.41 -2.56
C PHE A 29 7.84 1.02 -2.29
N GLN A 30 8.76 1.22 -1.34
CA GLN A 30 9.37 2.54 -1.07
C GLN A 30 10.03 3.11 -2.32
N PHE A 31 10.80 2.27 -3.04
CA PHE A 31 11.43 2.71 -4.28
C PHE A 31 10.42 3.12 -5.36
N ILE A 32 9.30 2.39 -5.51
CA ILE A 32 8.25 2.74 -6.47
C ILE A 32 7.65 4.11 -6.17
N VAL A 33 7.38 4.38 -4.90
CA VAL A 33 6.69 5.61 -4.45
C VAL A 33 7.65 6.80 -4.36
N ASP A 34 8.80 6.63 -3.71
CA ASP A 34 9.78 7.71 -3.51
C ASP A 34 10.70 7.92 -4.72
N GLY A 35 10.95 6.88 -5.50
CA GLY A 35 11.89 6.92 -6.61
C GLY A 35 13.33 7.17 -6.18
N ASP A 36 14.04 7.95 -6.99
CA ASP A 36 15.43 8.36 -6.71
C ASP A 36 15.50 9.62 -5.83
N ILE A 37 14.43 10.36 -5.72
CA ILE A 37 14.33 11.60 -4.95
C ILE A 37 13.08 11.48 -4.08
N ARG A 38 13.31 11.41 -2.78
CA ARG A 38 12.22 11.36 -1.81
C ARG A 38 11.29 12.56 -1.95
N ASP A 39 10.00 12.32 -2.15
CA ASP A 39 8.99 13.38 -2.15
C ASP A 39 8.85 13.92 -0.72
N PRO A 40 9.14 15.23 -0.48
CA PRO A 40 9.04 15.81 0.86
C PRO A 40 7.62 15.81 1.43
N LEU A 41 6.61 15.60 0.61
CA LEU A 41 5.21 15.51 1.06
C LEU A 41 4.88 14.14 1.65
N ILE A 42 5.65 13.10 1.32
CA ILE A 42 5.46 11.76 1.87
C ILE A 42 6.06 11.72 3.29
N THR A 43 5.20 11.51 4.27
CA THR A 43 5.58 11.49 5.68
C THR A 43 5.74 10.09 6.25
N ASP A 44 5.05 9.12 5.68
CA ASP A 44 5.13 7.71 6.11
C ASP A 44 4.90 6.75 4.95
N ILE A 45 5.67 5.67 4.93
CA ILE A 45 5.50 4.54 4.01
C ILE A 45 5.64 3.26 4.82
N SER A 46 4.65 2.39 4.73
CA SER A 46 4.72 1.06 5.33
C SER A 46 4.22 -0.02 4.38
N PHE A 47 4.70 -1.25 4.60
CA PHE A 47 4.30 -2.41 3.82
C PHE A 47 4.35 -3.67 4.70
N SER A 48 3.24 -4.40 4.79
CA SER A 48 3.18 -5.67 5.51
C SER A 48 2.01 -6.52 5.01
N ASN A 49 2.20 -7.84 4.93
CA ASN A 49 1.15 -8.79 4.52
C ASN A 49 0.44 -8.39 3.21
N CYS A 50 1.20 -7.97 2.20
CA CYS A 50 0.68 -7.48 0.92
C CYS A 50 -0.28 -6.29 1.04
N LYS A 51 -0.14 -5.51 2.09
CA LYS A 51 -0.83 -4.24 2.26
C LYS A 51 0.20 -3.13 2.39
N SER A 52 0.04 -2.09 1.61
CA SER A 52 0.86 -0.89 1.70
C SER A 52 0.06 0.28 2.24
N GLN A 53 0.76 1.21 2.86
CA GLN A 53 0.23 2.48 3.30
C GLN A 53 1.21 3.58 2.94
N VAL A 54 0.68 4.67 2.40
CA VAL A 54 1.42 5.91 2.13
C VAL A 54 0.66 7.04 2.78
N THR A 55 1.35 7.83 3.58
CA THR A 55 0.79 9.06 4.16
C THR A 55 1.46 10.27 3.54
N VAL A 56 0.64 11.14 2.98
CA VAL A 56 1.08 12.36 2.30
C VAL A 56 0.52 13.57 3.03
N ASN A 57 1.34 14.55 3.30
CA ASN A 57 0.91 15.80 3.89
C ASN A 57 0.88 16.90 2.82
N THR A 58 -0.31 17.33 2.45
CA THR A 58 -0.51 18.37 1.44
C THR A 58 -0.78 19.71 2.11
N ILE A 59 -0.32 20.80 1.50
CA ILE A 59 -0.48 22.16 2.05
C ILE A 59 -1.95 22.59 2.06
N ILE A 60 -2.73 22.13 1.09
CA ILE A 60 -4.11 22.58 0.87
C ILE A 60 -5.13 21.62 1.47
N LEU A 61 -4.90 20.31 1.34
CA LEU A 61 -5.88 19.28 1.68
C LEU A 61 -5.58 18.57 3.01
N GLY A 62 -4.51 19.00 3.73
CA GLY A 62 -4.10 18.34 4.96
C GLY A 62 -3.46 16.97 4.72
N THR A 63 -3.64 16.05 5.66
CA THR A 63 -3.03 14.73 5.63
C THR A 63 -3.94 13.72 4.96
N ILE A 64 -3.40 12.99 4.00
CA ILE A 64 -4.08 11.90 3.30
C ILE A 64 -3.29 10.62 3.55
N THR A 65 -3.96 9.58 3.99
CA THR A 65 -3.40 8.22 4.07
C THR A 65 -4.08 7.34 3.05
N ILE A 66 -3.29 6.72 2.19
CA ILE A 66 -3.75 5.82 1.14
C ILE A 66 -3.26 4.42 1.49
N LYS A 67 -4.18 3.48 1.62
CA LYS A 67 -3.88 2.06 1.84
C LYS A 67 -4.20 1.27 0.60
N HIS A 68 -3.33 0.30 0.27
CA HIS A 68 -3.57 -0.61 -0.85
C HIS A 68 -3.51 -2.06 -0.37
N ASN A 69 -4.39 -2.90 -0.92
CA ASN A 69 -4.37 -4.34 -0.75
C ASN A 69 -3.89 -5.01 -2.03
N TRP A 70 -2.63 -5.39 -2.09
CA TRP A 70 -1.98 -5.98 -3.26
C TRP A 70 -2.44 -7.41 -3.57
N ASN A 71 -3.09 -8.09 -2.60
CA ASN A 71 -3.70 -9.38 -2.87
C ASN A 71 -4.86 -9.30 -3.87
N GLU A 72 -5.44 -8.13 -4.06
CA GLU A 72 -6.52 -7.88 -5.03
C GLU A 72 -6.02 -7.34 -6.37
N ALA A 73 -4.73 -7.01 -6.48
CA ALA A 73 -4.15 -6.44 -7.69
C ALA A 73 -4.15 -7.44 -8.85
N ILE A 74 -4.58 -7.00 -10.02
CA ILE A 74 -4.51 -7.77 -11.27
C ILE A 74 -3.22 -7.36 -11.98
N TRP A 75 -2.14 -8.12 -11.79
CA TRP A 75 -0.81 -7.74 -12.23
C TRP A 75 -0.67 -7.52 -13.74
N ASN A 76 -1.42 -8.24 -14.56
CA ASN A 76 -1.42 -8.06 -16.02
C ASN A 76 -2.27 -6.86 -16.50
N SER A 77 -2.93 -6.16 -15.59
CA SER A 77 -3.59 -4.88 -15.87
C SER A 77 -2.67 -3.67 -15.70
N GLN A 78 -1.38 -3.90 -15.41
CA GLN A 78 -0.40 -2.85 -15.24
C GLN A 78 -0.37 -1.90 -16.45
N ASN A 79 -0.53 -0.61 -16.18
CA ASN A 79 -0.49 0.44 -17.19
C ASN A 79 0.26 1.66 -16.67
N TYR A 80 0.95 2.34 -17.58
CA TYR A 80 1.63 3.61 -17.32
C TYR A 80 0.96 4.72 -18.10
N TYR A 81 0.73 5.84 -17.49
CA TYR A 81 0.21 7.03 -18.16
C TYR A 81 0.85 8.30 -17.58
N ILE A 82 0.63 9.40 -18.23
CA ILE A 82 1.04 10.72 -17.77
C ILE A 82 -0.20 11.42 -17.27
N ASN A 83 -0.20 11.84 -16.01
CA ASN A 83 -1.33 12.57 -15.43
C ASN A 83 -1.36 14.02 -15.94
N ASP A 84 -2.42 14.75 -15.59
CA ASP A 84 -2.63 16.15 -16.00
C ASP A 84 -1.51 17.11 -15.55
N ASN A 85 -0.73 16.71 -14.53
CA ASN A 85 0.42 17.46 -14.04
C ASN A 85 1.74 17.09 -14.75
N GLY A 86 1.69 16.24 -15.77
CA GLY A 86 2.86 15.77 -16.52
C GLY A 86 3.70 14.73 -15.78
N LYS A 87 3.21 14.18 -14.67
CA LYS A 87 3.89 13.15 -13.91
C LYS A 87 3.48 11.76 -14.36
N LYS A 88 4.43 10.83 -14.31
CA LYS A 88 4.16 9.44 -14.63
C LYS A 88 3.41 8.78 -13.50
N GLU A 89 2.34 8.10 -13.83
CA GLU A 89 1.59 7.25 -12.92
C GLU A 89 1.60 5.80 -13.38
N LEU A 90 1.64 4.92 -12.41
CA LEU A 90 1.46 3.49 -12.54
C LEU A 90 0.08 3.13 -12.01
N MET A 91 -0.67 2.36 -12.77
CA MET A 91 -2.01 1.91 -12.38
C MET A 91 -2.15 0.40 -12.50
N PHE A 92 -2.82 -0.19 -11.52
CA PHE A 92 -3.35 -1.55 -11.59
C PHE A 92 -4.84 -1.54 -11.35
N SER A 93 -5.58 -2.36 -12.06
CA SER A 93 -6.95 -2.69 -11.72
C SER A 93 -6.99 -3.73 -10.61
N CYS A 94 -8.07 -3.78 -9.86
CA CYS A 94 -8.26 -4.75 -8.80
C CYS A 94 -9.52 -5.59 -9.04
N ARG A 95 -9.50 -6.81 -8.53
CA ARG A 95 -10.67 -7.68 -8.59
C ARG A 95 -11.82 -7.15 -7.74
N THR A 96 -11.50 -6.64 -6.57
CA THR A 96 -12.45 -6.01 -5.65
C THR A 96 -11.92 -4.65 -5.21
N SER A 97 -12.48 -4.02 -4.19
CA SER A 97 -11.91 -2.82 -3.60
C SER A 97 -10.52 -3.10 -3.03
N CYS A 98 -9.52 -2.37 -3.48
CA CYS A 98 -8.12 -2.55 -3.09
C CYS A 98 -7.43 -1.27 -2.63
N ALA A 99 -8.11 -0.13 -2.71
CA ALA A 99 -7.60 1.14 -2.21
C ALA A 99 -8.59 1.74 -1.22
N GLU A 100 -8.06 2.29 -0.13
CA GLU A 100 -8.79 2.99 0.90
C GLU A 100 -8.12 4.34 1.13
N TYR A 101 -8.91 5.40 1.15
CA TYR A 101 -8.46 6.77 1.38
C TYR A 101 -8.95 7.23 2.73
N MET A 102 -8.05 7.74 3.57
CA MET A 102 -8.32 8.20 4.92
C MET A 102 -7.69 9.58 5.15
N GLY A 103 -8.19 10.30 6.15
CA GLY A 103 -7.69 11.62 6.54
C GLY A 103 -8.53 12.76 5.99
N ASP A 104 -7.98 13.97 6.04
CA ASP A 104 -8.73 15.21 5.81
C ASP A 104 -9.35 15.33 4.42
N ALA A 105 -8.72 14.73 3.41
CA ALA A 105 -9.19 14.78 2.03
C ALA A 105 -9.99 13.53 1.58
N ALA A 106 -10.26 12.59 2.47
CA ALA A 106 -10.97 11.34 2.11
C ALA A 106 -12.36 11.60 1.53
N GLU A 107 -13.10 12.59 2.07
CA GLU A 107 -14.41 12.98 1.56
C GLU A 107 -14.34 13.60 0.16
N LEU A 108 -13.31 14.42 -0.10
CA LEU A 108 -13.08 15.01 -1.43
C LEU A 108 -12.75 13.95 -2.47
N MET A 109 -11.97 12.94 -2.11
CA MET A 109 -11.67 11.81 -2.99
C MET A 109 -12.92 10.98 -3.30
N SER A 110 -13.80 10.78 -2.33
CA SER A 110 -15.09 10.12 -2.52
C SER A 110 -16.01 10.91 -3.46
N LEU A 111 -16.10 12.23 -3.29
CA LEU A 111 -16.84 13.12 -4.16
C LEU A 111 -16.29 13.13 -5.60
N ALA A 112 -14.97 13.19 -5.74
CA ALA A 112 -14.32 13.13 -7.07
C ALA A 112 -14.63 11.80 -7.78
N SER A 113 -14.63 10.69 -7.06
CA SER A 113 -15.03 9.38 -7.59
C SER A 113 -16.46 9.38 -8.11
N LEU A 114 -17.39 9.96 -7.34
CA LEU A 114 -18.80 10.08 -7.76
C LEU A 114 -18.98 10.97 -8.98
N MET A 115 -18.27 12.09 -9.06
CA MET A 115 -18.40 13.05 -10.15
C MET A 115 -17.78 12.55 -11.47
N THR A 116 -16.70 11.79 -11.39
CA THR A 116 -15.97 11.31 -12.56
C THR A 116 -16.42 9.92 -13.02
N GLY A 117 -17.20 9.20 -12.20
CA GLY A 117 -17.56 7.80 -12.44
C GLY A 117 -16.36 6.83 -12.33
N ILE A 118 -15.19 7.30 -11.88
CA ILE A 118 -14.00 6.47 -11.69
C ILE A 118 -14.05 5.87 -10.30
N GLU A 119 -14.09 4.54 -10.23
CA GLU A 119 -14.04 3.82 -8.96
C GLU A 119 -12.59 3.80 -8.42
N LEU A 120 -12.17 4.86 -7.75
CA LEU A 120 -10.82 5.00 -7.19
C LEU A 120 -10.45 3.85 -6.26
N THR A 121 -11.43 3.26 -5.58
CA THR A 121 -11.20 2.13 -4.67
C THR A 121 -10.90 0.81 -5.38
N LYS A 122 -11.19 0.69 -6.68
CA LYS A 122 -10.91 -0.50 -7.50
C LYS A 122 -9.64 -0.40 -8.32
N SER A 123 -8.77 0.54 -8.00
CA SER A 123 -7.48 0.66 -8.66
C SER A 123 -6.39 1.05 -7.66
N ILE A 124 -5.19 0.51 -7.87
CA ILE A 124 -3.98 1.01 -7.22
C ILE A 124 -3.36 2.00 -8.18
N ARG A 125 -3.13 3.22 -7.72
CA ARG A 125 -2.51 4.30 -8.49
C ARG A 125 -1.34 4.87 -7.71
N LEU A 126 -0.18 4.89 -8.35
CA LEU A 126 1.06 5.36 -7.75
C LEU A 126 1.74 6.34 -8.70
N GLU A 127 2.03 7.53 -8.22
CA GLU A 127 2.95 8.42 -8.91
C GLU A 127 4.36 7.87 -8.78
N ILE A 128 5.12 7.81 -9.87
CA ILE A 128 6.45 7.22 -9.88
C ILE A 128 7.52 8.27 -10.16
N GLY A 129 8.51 8.31 -9.29
CA GLY A 129 9.65 9.24 -9.38
C GLY A 129 10.89 8.66 -10.08
N ALA A 130 10.83 7.39 -10.54
CA ALA A 130 11.96 6.71 -11.16
C ALA A 130 11.69 6.32 -12.61
N SER A 131 12.71 5.85 -13.33
CA SER A 131 12.53 5.33 -14.67
C SER A 131 11.67 4.07 -14.68
N GLN A 132 10.84 3.91 -15.71
CA GLN A 132 9.94 2.77 -15.85
C GLN A 132 10.65 1.41 -15.74
N MET A 133 11.87 1.31 -16.28
CA MET A 133 12.66 0.07 -16.21
C MET A 133 13.00 -0.31 -14.77
N ARG A 134 13.39 0.66 -13.95
CA ARG A 134 13.73 0.44 -12.54
C ARG A 134 12.48 0.13 -11.71
N VAL A 135 11.37 0.82 -11.99
CA VAL A 135 10.07 0.55 -11.38
C VAL A 135 9.61 -0.86 -11.70
N ASN A 136 9.72 -1.32 -12.96
CA ASN A 136 9.35 -2.69 -13.35
C ASN A 136 10.16 -3.76 -12.59
N ARG A 137 11.43 -3.50 -12.28
CA ARG A 137 12.23 -4.42 -11.46
C ARG A 137 11.73 -4.47 -10.02
N ALA A 138 11.46 -3.32 -9.42
CA ALA A 138 10.88 -3.26 -8.07
C ALA A 138 9.48 -3.92 -8.00
N LEU A 139 8.67 -3.75 -9.05
CA LEU A 139 7.37 -4.42 -9.16
C LEU A 139 7.50 -5.94 -9.24
N GLN A 140 8.56 -6.47 -9.88
CA GLN A 140 8.81 -7.91 -9.89
C GLN A 140 9.06 -8.43 -8.47
N ASP A 141 9.90 -7.74 -7.69
CA ASP A 141 10.13 -8.09 -6.28
C ASP A 141 8.86 -8.04 -5.44
N LEU A 142 8.01 -7.05 -5.69
CA LEU A 142 6.72 -6.91 -5.00
C LEU A 142 5.74 -8.02 -5.40
N ARG A 143 5.70 -8.38 -6.67
CA ARG A 143 4.85 -9.45 -7.21
C ARG A 143 5.24 -10.83 -6.70
N ASP A 144 6.54 -11.09 -6.54
CA ASP A 144 7.04 -12.36 -6.02
C ASP A 144 6.54 -12.59 -4.57
N GLU A 145 6.38 -11.52 -3.80
CA GLU A 145 5.84 -11.57 -2.44
C GLU A 145 4.31 -11.53 -2.40
N CYS A 146 3.70 -10.81 -3.33
CA CYS A 146 2.27 -10.59 -3.40
C CYS A 146 1.75 -10.98 -4.78
N PRO A 147 1.51 -12.26 -5.04
CA PRO A 147 1.13 -12.74 -6.37
C PRO A 147 -0.19 -12.19 -6.89
N GLY A 148 -0.98 -11.55 -6.02
CA GLY A 148 -2.23 -10.90 -6.41
C GLY A 148 -3.24 -11.87 -7.00
N VAL A 149 -4.03 -11.37 -7.94
CA VAL A 149 -5.00 -12.16 -8.69
C VAL A 149 -4.50 -12.32 -10.12
N SER A 150 -4.41 -13.56 -10.60
CA SER A 150 -4.28 -13.77 -12.04
C SER A 150 -5.62 -13.47 -12.69
N SER A 151 -5.63 -12.55 -13.67
CA SER A 151 -6.82 -12.47 -14.53
C SER A 151 -6.89 -13.75 -15.34
N LYS A 152 -8.01 -14.43 -15.24
CA LYS A 152 -8.28 -15.64 -16.04
C LYS A 152 -8.84 -15.29 -17.43
N TYR A 153 -8.76 -14.02 -17.86
CA TYR A 153 -9.32 -13.58 -19.15
C TYR A 153 -8.42 -12.55 -19.81
#